data_ed43519d608958ced7048f67f07ea984
#
_entry.id   ed43519d608958ced7048f67f07ea984
#
_cell.length_a   1.000
_cell.length_b   1.000
_cell.length_c   1.000
_cell.angle_alpha   90.00
_cell.angle_beta   90.00
_cell.angle_gamma   90.00
#
_symmetry.space_group_name_H-M   'P 1'
#
loop_
_entity.id
_entity.type
_entity.pdbx_description
1 polymer ?
#
loop_
_entity_poly.entity_id
_entity_poly.type
_entity_poly.pdbx_seq_one_letter_code
_entity_poly.pdbx_strand_id
1 'polypeptide(L)'
;MKWKKILDNKTLKKTLKSEDKIKNENLITEMAHIVTKDDMMIWVWPTEGKNIPHFHIGGLNTGEKWRSTIKILKCEYFLHEGDVPLNSSQKKEMVKMLNGDASEDGGPFANYWQELVWQWNKVPGVTKIPLTTPMPPYRTGLPPLA
;
A
#
# COMPACT_ATOMS: atom_id res chain seq x y z
N MET A 1 -7.64 -14.28 -0.62
CA MET A 1 -7.17 -15.41 -1.43
C MET A 1 -5.66 -15.46 -1.46
N LYS A 2 -5.12 -16.61 -1.23
CA LYS A 2 -3.67 -16.79 -1.23
C LYS A 2 -3.04 -16.60 -2.61
N TRP A 3 -3.79 -16.84 -3.68
CA TRP A 3 -3.29 -16.63 -5.03
C TRP A 3 -2.77 -15.21 -5.25
N LYS A 4 -3.35 -14.27 -4.56
CA LYS A 4 -2.97 -12.86 -4.69
C LYS A 4 -1.49 -12.64 -4.32
N LYS A 5 -1.04 -13.16 -3.19
CA LYS A 5 0.37 -13.00 -2.80
C LYS A 5 1.32 -13.73 -3.72
N ILE A 6 0.94 -14.91 -4.14
CA ILE A 6 1.75 -15.69 -5.09
C ILE A 6 1.86 -14.92 -6.41
N LEU A 7 0.72 -14.42 -6.89
CA LEU A 7 0.68 -13.64 -8.12
C LEU A 7 1.56 -12.41 -8.03
N ASP A 8 1.45 -11.68 -6.93
CA ASP A 8 2.19 -10.42 -6.80
C ASP A 8 3.70 -10.63 -6.82
N ASN A 9 4.19 -11.60 -6.07
CA ASN A 9 5.62 -11.87 -6.06
C ASN A 9 6.14 -12.29 -7.42
N LYS A 10 5.42 -13.16 -8.10
CA LYS A 10 5.82 -13.61 -9.43
C LYS A 10 5.68 -12.51 -10.47
N THR A 11 4.58 -11.78 -10.41
CA THR A 11 4.31 -10.72 -11.38
C THR A 11 5.30 -9.58 -11.24
N LEU A 12 5.60 -9.15 -10.03
CA LEU A 12 6.58 -8.09 -9.80
C LEU A 12 7.95 -8.51 -10.32
N LYS A 13 8.37 -9.73 -10.05
CA LYS A 13 9.65 -10.22 -10.55
C LYS A 13 9.69 -10.29 -12.07
N LYS A 14 8.57 -10.65 -12.70
CA LYS A 14 8.52 -10.71 -14.17
C LYS A 14 8.52 -9.35 -14.82
N THR A 15 7.98 -8.33 -14.17
CA THR A 15 7.93 -6.99 -14.74
C THR A 15 9.26 -6.26 -14.61
N LEU A 16 10.17 -6.76 -13.80
CA LEU A 16 11.46 -6.13 -13.61
C LEU A 16 12.41 -6.50 -14.73
N LYS A 17 13.17 -5.52 -15.18
CA LYS A 17 14.14 -5.72 -16.23
C LYS A 17 15.35 -6.46 -15.71
N SER A 18 15.93 -7.32 -16.55
CA SER A 18 17.05 -8.14 -16.14
C SER A 18 18.28 -7.33 -15.74
N GLU A 19 18.52 -6.19 -16.37
CA GLU A 19 19.65 -5.33 -16.04
C GLU A 19 19.56 -4.72 -14.64
N ASP A 20 18.35 -4.63 -14.10
CA ASP A 20 18.12 -4.11 -12.77
C ASP A 20 17.83 -5.21 -11.75
N LYS A 21 18.00 -6.44 -12.15
CA LYS A 21 17.50 -7.57 -11.37
C LYS A 21 17.96 -7.57 -9.92
N ILE A 22 19.25 -7.37 -9.67
CA ILE A 22 19.79 -7.40 -8.30
C ILE A 22 19.19 -6.27 -7.47
N LYS A 23 19.20 -5.06 -8.01
CA LYS A 23 18.65 -3.90 -7.34
C LYS A 23 17.15 -4.06 -7.11
N ASN A 24 16.44 -4.57 -8.12
CA ASN A 24 15.00 -4.72 -8.06
C ASN A 24 14.57 -5.84 -7.13
N GLU A 25 15.35 -6.89 -7.00
CA GLU A 25 15.05 -7.95 -6.05
C GLU A 25 15.11 -7.42 -4.62
N ASN A 26 16.05 -6.52 -4.32
CA ASN A 26 16.10 -5.88 -3.02
C ASN A 26 14.86 -5.03 -2.78
N LEU A 27 14.41 -4.28 -3.78
CA LEU A 27 13.19 -3.48 -3.68
C LEU A 27 11.97 -4.35 -3.44
N ILE A 28 11.84 -5.44 -4.17
CA ILE A 28 10.71 -6.37 -4.00
C ILE A 28 10.73 -6.97 -2.60
N THR A 29 11.91 -7.36 -2.12
CA THR A 29 12.06 -7.95 -0.79
C THR A 29 11.67 -6.97 0.31
N GLU A 30 11.94 -5.69 0.10
CA GLU A 30 11.66 -4.65 1.08
C GLU A 30 10.20 -4.17 1.02
N MET A 31 9.56 -4.29 -0.14
CA MET A 31 8.20 -3.84 -0.31
C MET A 31 7.22 -4.82 0.34
N ALA A 32 6.41 -4.32 1.25
CA ALA A 32 5.36 -5.13 1.87
C ALA A 32 4.06 -4.91 1.12
N HIS A 33 3.70 -5.86 0.27
CA HIS A 33 2.45 -5.83 -0.49
C HIS A 33 1.27 -6.08 0.43
N ILE A 34 0.24 -5.27 0.30
CA ILE A 34 -0.98 -5.42 1.09
C ILE A 34 -2.09 -6.05 0.24
N VAL A 35 -2.49 -5.39 -0.82
CA VAL A 35 -3.59 -5.86 -1.66
C VAL A 35 -3.46 -5.31 -3.06
N THR A 36 -3.84 -6.11 -4.04
CA THR A 36 -3.98 -5.69 -5.44
C THR A 36 -5.37 -6.06 -5.91
N LYS A 37 -6.02 -5.12 -6.58
CA LYS A 37 -7.31 -5.37 -7.21
C LYS A 37 -7.36 -4.60 -8.52
N ASP A 38 -7.65 -5.31 -9.61
CA ASP A 38 -7.64 -4.73 -10.94
C ASP A 38 -6.28 -4.07 -11.21
N ASP A 39 -6.27 -2.75 -11.41
CA ASP A 39 -5.05 -2.01 -11.72
C ASP A 39 -4.42 -1.36 -10.52
N MET A 40 -4.99 -1.52 -9.33
CA MET A 40 -4.53 -0.80 -8.15
C MET A 40 -3.83 -1.70 -7.16
N MET A 41 -2.74 -1.20 -6.59
CA MET A 41 -1.98 -1.92 -5.57
C MET A 41 -1.73 -1.01 -4.38
N ILE A 42 -1.79 -1.59 -3.18
CA ILE A 42 -1.46 -0.90 -1.93
C ILE A 42 -0.26 -1.61 -1.30
N TRP A 43 0.72 -0.83 -0.85
CA TRP A 43 1.93 -1.40 -0.25
C TRP A 43 2.52 -0.47 0.80
N VAL A 44 3.45 -1.03 1.58
CA VAL A 44 4.24 -0.31 2.58
C VAL A 44 5.72 -0.51 2.27
N TRP A 45 6.52 0.56 2.36
CA TRP A 45 7.97 0.47 2.23
C TRP A 45 8.60 0.41 3.61
N PRO A 46 9.22 -0.72 4.00
CA PRO A 46 9.80 -0.83 5.34
C PRO A 46 11.11 -0.07 5.54
N THR A 47 11.66 0.53 4.50
CA THR A 47 12.99 1.17 4.58
C THR A 47 12.97 2.66 4.29
N GLU A 48 11.81 3.30 4.32
CA GLU A 48 11.74 4.73 4.00
C GLU A 48 12.37 5.65 5.05
N GLY A 49 12.61 5.17 6.25
CA GLY A 49 13.28 5.97 7.25
C GLY A 49 12.45 7.07 7.88
N LYS A 50 11.17 7.15 7.59
CA LYS A 50 10.26 8.16 8.14
C LYS A 50 9.37 7.55 9.18
N ASN A 51 9.30 8.13 10.37
CA ASN A 51 8.45 7.66 11.44
C ASN A 51 7.06 8.31 11.41
N ILE A 52 6.54 8.52 10.21
CA ILE A 52 5.17 8.98 10.01
C ILE A 52 4.42 7.82 9.39
N PRO A 53 3.45 7.21 10.09
CA PRO A 53 2.75 6.07 9.53
C PRO A 53 2.05 6.42 8.22
N HIS A 54 2.40 5.73 7.17
CA HIS A 54 1.86 5.99 5.83
C HIS A 54 1.91 4.73 4.98
N PHE A 55 1.15 4.75 3.90
CA PHE A 55 1.16 3.68 2.91
C PHE A 55 1.12 4.28 1.51
N HIS A 56 1.46 3.45 0.56
CA HIS A 56 1.46 3.82 -0.86
C HIS A 56 0.33 3.12 -1.57
N ILE A 57 -0.22 3.82 -2.55
CA ILE A 57 -1.21 3.24 -3.46
C ILE A 57 -0.85 3.70 -4.87
N GLY A 58 -1.01 2.82 -5.83
CA GLY A 58 -0.68 3.18 -7.21
C GLY A 58 -1.38 2.34 -8.22
N GLY A 59 -1.40 2.84 -9.46
CA GLY A 59 -1.90 2.12 -10.60
C GLY A 59 -0.81 1.29 -11.23
N LEU A 60 -1.15 0.06 -11.58
CA LEU A 60 -0.23 -0.87 -12.23
C LEU A 60 -0.35 -0.83 -13.74
N ASN A 61 -1.38 -0.18 -14.23
CA ASN A 61 -1.69 -0.21 -15.64
C ASN A 61 -0.63 0.51 -16.45
N THR A 62 -0.31 -0.05 -17.60
CA THR A 62 0.78 0.44 -18.44
C THR A 62 0.51 1.78 -19.10
N GLY A 63 -0.76 2.18 -19.24
CA GLY A 63 -1.08 3.42 -19.90
C GLY A 63 -0.73 4.65 -19.07
N GLU A 64 -1.08 4.62 -17.81
CA GLU A 64 -0.83 5.74 -16.91
C GLU A 64 -0.41 5.20 -15.56
N LYS A 65 0.86 5.36 -15.26
CA LYS A 65 1.36 5.00 -13.93
C LYS A 65 1.18 6.20 -13.02
N TRP A 66 0.50 5.96 -11.93
CA TRP A 66 0.29 7.00 -10.92
C TRP A 66 0.56 6.41 -9.55
N ARG A 67 0.90 7.27 -8.62
CA ARG A 67 1.17 6.86 -7.24
C ARG A 67 0.74 7.97 -6.29
N SER A 68 0.27 7.57 -5.12
CA SER A 68 -0.01 8.49 -4.04
C SER A 68 0.47 7.90 -2.72
N THR A 69 0.70 8.75 -1.74
CA THR A 69 1.10 8.34 -0.41
C THR A 69 0.18 8.99 0.61
N ILE A 70 -0.33 8.19 1.54
CA ILE A 70 -1.40 8.61 2.43
C ILE A 70 -1.03 8.22 3.86
N LYS A 71 -1.28 9.13 4.79
CA LYS A 71 -1.04 8.86 6.20
C LYS A 71 -2.03 7.84 6.74
N ILE A 72 -1.54 6.97 7.63
CA ILE A 72 -2.38 5.94 8.24
C ILE A 72 -3.29 6.54 9.33
N LEU A 73 -2.80 7.52 10.07
CA LEU A 73 -3.51 8.04 11.23
C LEU A 73 -4.36 9.26 10.94
N LYS A 74 -4.25 9.83 9.73
CA LYS A 74 -4.95 11.06 9.37
C LYS A 74 -5.40 11.02 7.92
N CYS A 75 -6.47 11.73 7.61
CA CYS A 75 -6.90 11.93 6.23
C CYS A 75 -6.04 13.00 5.57
N GLU A 76 -4.76 12.70 5.39
CA GLU A 76 -3.80 13.62 4.79
C GLU A 76 -2.89 12.85 3.83
N TYR A 77 -2.55 13.50 2.74
CA TYR A 77 -1.50 12.99 1.86
C TYR A 77 -0.13 13.20 2.51
N PHE A 78 0.78 12.29 2.23
CA PHE A 78 2.18 12.43 2.60
C PHE A 78 2.99 12.27 1.33
N LEU A 79 2.86 13.26 0.44
CA LEU A 79 3.32 13.13 -0.93
C LEU A 79 4.83 13.10 -1.05
N HIS A 80 5.29 12.20 -1.89
CA HIS A 80 6.67 12.11 -2.34
C HIS A 80 6.73 12.70 -3.75
N GLU A 81 7.94 12.94 -4.25
CA GLU A 81 8.12 13.46 -5.59
C GLU A 81 7.43 12.53 -6.61
N GLY A 82 6.65 13.10 -7.48
CA GLY A 82 5.91 12.36 -8.49
C GLY A 82 4.55 11.84 -8.05
N ASP A 83 4.20 12.01 -6.78
CA ASP A 83 2.90 11.57 -6.29
C ASP A 83 1.80 12.52 -6.76
N VAL A 84 0.61 11.95 -6.94
CA VAL A 84 -0.58 12.71 -7.36
C VAL A 84 -1.73 12.41 -6.41
N PRO A 85 -2.71 13.32 -6.28
CA PRO A 85 -3.87 13.05 -5.45
C PRO A 85 -4.79 12.02 -6.09
N LEU A 86 -5.60 11.38 -5.28
CA LEU A 86 -6.58 10.42 -5.75
C LEU A 86 -7.84 11.16 -6.22
N ASN A 87 -8.43 10.68 -7.31
CA ASN A 87 -9.76 11.13 -7.69
C ASN A 87 -10.82 10.39 -6.87
N SER A 88 -12.08 10.78 -7.03
CA SER A 88 -13.19 10.20 -6.25
C SER A 88 -13.32 8.69 -6.44
N SER A 89 -13.16 8.23 -7.67
CA SER A 89 -13.25 6.80 -7.99
C SER A 89 -12.12 6.01 -7.32
N GLN A 90 -10.91 6.55 -7.34
CA GLN A 90 -9.76 5.91 -6.72
C GLN A 90 -9.91 5.85 -5.20
N LYS A 91 -10.40 6.93 -4.57
CA LYS A 91 -10.67 6.95 -3.14
C LYS A 91 -11.67 5.87 -2.74
N LYS A 92 -12.74 5.77 -3.49
CA LYS A 92 -13.79 4.78 -3.26
C LYS A 92 -13.23 3.36 -3.35
N GLU A 93 -12.48 3.10 -4.40
CA GLU A 93 -11.90 1.78 -4.62
C GLU A 93 -10.86 1.43 -3.54
N MET A 94 -10.04 2.38 -3.16
CA MET A 94 -9.06 2.20 -2.09
C MET A 94 -9.72 1.77 -0.78
N VAL A 95 -10.76 2.47 -0.36
CA VAL A 95 -11.49 2.15 0.86
C VAL A 95 -12.11 0.77 0.77
N LYS A 96 -12.66 0.44 -0.39
CA LYS A 96 -13.24 -0.87 -0.63
C LYS A 96 -12.19 -1.98 -0.52
N MET A 97 -11.02 -1.76 -1.09
CA MET A 97 -9.91 -2.72 -1.02
C MET A 97 -9.47 -2.93 0.43
N LEU A 98 -9.30 -1.85 1.18
CA LEU A 98 -8.83 -1.93 2.57
C LEU A 98 -9.83 -2.60 3.49
N ASN A 99 -11.12 -2.53 3.18
CA ASN A 99 -12.17 -3.21 3.93
C ASN A 99 -12.35 -4.68 3.51
N GLY A 100 -11.62 -5.12 2.49
CA GLY A 100 -11.73 -6.49 2.02
C GLY A 100 -11.23 -7.52 3.02
N ASP A 101 -11.69 -8.74 2.87
CA ASP A 101 -11.35 -9.86 3.75
C ASP A 101 -9.91 -10.32 3.52
N ALA A 102 -9.10 -10.25 4.56
CA ALA A 102 -7.70 -10.67 4.52
C ALA A 102 -7.43 -11.93 5.33
N SER A 103 -8.47 -12.62 5.79
CA SER A 103 -8.31 -13.79 6.65
C SER A 103 -7.52 -14.93 5.99
N GLU A 104 -7.58 -15.03 4.68
CA GLU A 104 -6.85 -16.06 3.93
C GLU A 104 -5.34 -15.80 3.84
N ASP A 105 -4.90 -14.62 4.20
CA ASP A 105 -3.48 -14.30 4.16
C ASP A 105 -2.69 -14.89 5.34
N GLY A 106 -3.39 -15.48 6.30
CA GLY A 106 -2.75 -16.25 7.35
C GLY A 106 -2.19 -15.46 8.51
N GLY A 107 -2.50 -14.18 8.62
CA GLY A 107 -2.07 -13.35 9.73
C GLY A 107 -3.18 -13.10 10.75
N PRO A 108 -2.91 -12.31 11.80
CA PRO A 108 -3.88 -12.01 12.85
C PRO A 108 -4.84 -10.89 12.48
N PHE A 109 -5.06 -10.66 11.21
CA PHE A 109 -5.87 -9.55 10.71
C PHE A 109 -7.09 -10.07 9.96
N ALA A 110 -8.23 -9.38 10.15
CA ALA A 110 -9.49 -9.74 9.51
C ALA A 110 -9.67 -9.06 8.15
N ASN A 111 -9.12 -7.87 7.98
CA ASN A 111 -9.24 -7.12 6.73
C ASN A 111 -7.89 -6.54 6.32
N TYR A 112 -7.83 -5.98 5.12
CA TYR A 112 -6.56 -5.44 4.59
C TYR A 112 -6.12 -4.18 5.31
N TRP A 113 -7.04 -3.44 5.91
CA TRP A 113 -6.65 -2.32 6.76
C TRP A 113 -5.79 -2.78 7.93
N GLN A 114 -6.22 -3.85 8.61
CA GLN A 114 -5.44 -4.41 9.72
C GLN A 114 -4.10 -4.97 9.23
N GLU A 115 -4.09 -5.60 8.08
CA GLU A 115 -2.85 -6.10 7.50
C GLU A 115 -1.88 -4.94 7.22
N LEU A 116 -2.38 -3.83 6.71
CA LEU A 116 -1.59 -2.63 6.46
C LEU A 116 -0.96 -2.11 7.74
N VAL A 117 -1.73 -1.99 8.80
CA VAL A 117 -1.24 -1.55 10.11
C VAL A 117 -0.18 -2.51 10.63
N TRP A 118 -0.43 -3.80 10.50
CA TRP A 118 0.49 -4.84 10.93
C TRP A 118 1.82 -4.77 10.18
N GLN A 119 1.77 -4.57 8.88
CA GLN A 119 2.99 -4.41 8.08
C GLN A 119 3.74 -3.14 8.43
N TRP A 120 3.03 -2.05 8.68
CA TRP A 120 3.68 -0.83 9.13
C TRP A 120 4.45 -1.07 10.44
N ASN A 121 3.86 -1.84 11.35
CA ASN A 121 4.50 -2.12 12.64
C ASN A 121 5.79 -2.93 12.51
N LYS A 122 6.04 -3.53 11.37
CA LYS A 122 7.28 -4.25 11.10
C LYS A 122 8.40 -3.34 10.60
N VAL A 123 8.09 -2.10 10.28
CA VAL A 123 9.10 -1.16 9.82
C VAL A 123 10.06 -0.87 10.98
N PRO A 124 11.38 -1.03 10.78
CA PRO A 124 12.33 -0.79 11.86
C PRO A 124 12.32 0.66 12.34
N GLY A 125 12.38 0.85 13.64
CA GLY A 125 12.53 2.18 14.22
C GLY A 125 11.29 3.02 14.31
N VAL A 126 10.12 2.50 13.93
CA VAL A 126 8.88 3.27 14.04
C VAL A 126 8.13 2.96 15.32
N THR A 127 7.32 3.91 15.76
CA THR A 127 6.39 3.68 16.86
C THR A 127 5.24 2.80 16.35
N LYS A 128 4.99 1.71 17.05
CA LYS A 128 3.93 0.79 16.66
C LYS A 128 2.56 1.38 16.95
N ILE A 129 1.60 1.04 16.11
CA ILE A 129 0.21 1.46 16.27
C ILE A 129 -0.67 0.23 16.48
N PRO A 130 -1.74 0.36 17.29
CA PRO A 130 -2.60 -0.81 17.57
C PRO A 130 -3.30 -1.33 16.32
N LEU A 131 -3.45 -2.65 16.22
CA LEU A 131 -4.22 -3.24 15.12
C LEU A 131 -5.68 -2.83 15.14
N THR A 132 -6.15 -2.36 16.29
CA THR A 132 -7.52 -1.85 16.43
C THR A 132 -7.69 -0.42 15.95
N THR A 133 -6.62 0.21 15.48
CA THR A 133 -6.69 1.57 14.95
C THR A 133 -7.74 1.65 13.83
N PRO A 134 -8.74 2.54 13.95
CA PRO A 134 -9.75 2.65 12.90
C PRO A 134 -9.20 3.33 11.66
N MET A 135 -9.73 2.92 10.51
CA MET A 135 -9.38 3.59 9.26
C MET A 135 -10.01 4.98 9.23
N PRO A 136 -9.20 6.02 8.94
CA PRO A 136 -9.77 7.36 8.76
C PRO A 136 -10.76 7.41 7.59
N PRO A 137 -11.63 8.42 7.54
CA PRO A 137 -12.63 8.52 6.45
C PRO A 137 -12.00 9.01 5.15
N TYR A 138 -11.09 8.22 4.58
CA TYR A 138 -10.32 8.60 3.39
C TYR A 138 -11.21 8.98 2.20
N ARG A 139 -12.33 8.29 2.05
CA ARG A 139 -13.20 8.52 0.90
C ARG A 139 -13.69 9.96 0.83
N THR A 140 -13.99 10.56 1.96
CA THR A 140 -14.53 11.91 2.02
C THR A 140 -13.56 12.90 2.67
N GLY A 141 -12.61 12.42 3.44
CA GLY A 141 -11.72 13.26 4.24
C GLY A 141 -10.42 13.66 3.56
N LEU A 142 -10.02 12.98 2.49
CA LEU A 142 -8.82 13.38 1.76
C LEU A 142 -9.13 14.59 0.88
N PRO A 143 -8.51 15.73 1.16
CA PRO A 143 -8.80 16.93 0.38
C PRO A 143 -8.20 16.83 -1.02
N PRO A 144 -8.75 17.55 -1.99
CA PRO A 144 -8.04 17.73 -3.25
C PRO A 144 -6.76 18.50 -2.99
N LEU A 145 -5.71 18.18 -3.74
CA LEU A 145 -4.49 18.98 -3.65
C LEU A 145 -4.70 20.30 -4.37
N ALA A 146 -4.31 21.34 -3.71
CA ALA A 146 -4.39 22.67 -4.28
C ALA A 146 -3.38 22.83 -5.43
#